data_14074ccc92fa3541363faf8f82aaa008
#
_entry.id   14074ccc92fa3541363faf8f82aaa008
#
_cell.length_a   1.000
_cell.length_b   1.000
_cell.length_c   1.000
_cell.angle_alpha   90.00
_cell.angle_beta   90.00
_cell.angle_gamma   90.00
#
_symmetry.space_group_name_H-M   'P 1'
#
loop_
_entity.id
_entity.type
_entity.pdbx_description
1 polymer ?
#
loop_
_entity_poly.entity_id
_entity_poly.type
_entity_poly.pdbx_seq_one_letter_code
_entity_poly.pdbx_strand_id
1 'polypeptide(L)'
;MRKAKRSTLVTSLDTIFSRYIRLRYADHAGMVECFTCGHVDHYKNVDAGHFQSRKHYATRWNEDNVQVQCKKCNMYYGGEQFKYAEKLGKEKAEELWRLSHETIKISDYELREMIELYKQKVKQLETQ
;
A
#
# COMPACT_ATOMS: atom_id res chain seq x y z
N MET A 1 19.91 -20.73 -13.88
CA MET A 1 18.90 -19.66 -13.84
C MET A 1 19.39 -18.49 -13.00
N ARG A 2 19.23 -17.30 -13.53
CA ARG A 2 19.59 -16.08 -12.79
C ARG A 2 18.51 -15.78 -11.75
N LYS A 3 18.94 -15.46 -10.54
CA LYS A 3 18.02 -14.92 -9.53
C LYS A 3 17.60 -13.53 -9.93
N ALA A 4 16.36 -13.17 -9.67
CA ALA A 4 15.87 -11.83 -9.91
C ALA A 4 16.70 -10.81 -9.12
N LYS A 5 16.96 -9.66 -9.72
CA LYS A 5 17.65 -8.55 -9.07
C LYS A 5 16.78 -8.01 -7.93
N ARG A 6 17.42 -7.46 -6.90
CA ARG A 6 16.71 -6.84 -5.78
C ARG A 6 15.71 -5.78 -6.25
N SER A 7 16.09 -4.92 -7.20
CA SER A 7 15.19 -3.91 -7.75
C SER A 7 13.94 -4.52 -8.39
N THR A 8 14.08 -5.67 -9.04
CA THR A 8 12.94 -6.41 -9.62
C THR A 8 12.03 -6.96 -8.53
N LEU A 9 12.61 -7.48 -7.46
CA LEU A 9 11.83 -7.99 -6.32
C LEU A 9 11.05 -6.87 -5.65
N VAL A 10 11.68 -5.72 -5.43
CA VAL A 10 11.01 -4.55 -4.83
C VAL A 10 9.85 -4.09 -5.71
N THR A 11 10.07 -3.98 -7.03
CA THR A 11 9.02 -3.59 -7.97
C THR A 11 7.86 -4.61 -7.98
N SER A 12 8.19 -5.89 -7.98
CA SER A 12 7.17 -6.95 -7.94
C SER A 12 6.34 -6.89 -6.65
N LEU A 13 7.00 -6.66 -5.52
CA LEU A 13 6.29 -6.52 -4.25
C LEU A 13 5.41 -5.28 -4.23
N ASP A 14 5.91 -4.14 -4.71
CA ASP A 14 5.11 -2.91 -4.81
C ASP A 14 3.84 -3.16 -5.65
N THR A 15 3.99 -3.84 -6.78
CA THR A 15 2.88 -4.10 -7.70
C THR A 15 1.80 -4.97 -7.04
N ILE A 16 2.18 -6.09 -6.44
CA ILE A 16 1.21 -7.00 -5.84
C ILE A 16 0.63 -6.44 -4.55
N PHE A 17 1.43 -5.71 -3.77
CA PHE A 17 0.96 -5.07 -2.55
C PHE A 17 -0.07 -3.98 -2.87
N SER A 18 0.20 -3.15 -3.89
CA SER A 18 -0.75 -2.14 -4.36
C SER A 18 -2.09 -2.78 -4.76
N ARG A 19 -2.04 -3.89 -5.50
CA ARG A 19 -3.25 -4.61 -5.92
C ARG A 19 -4.03 -5.11 -4.70
N TYR A 20 -3.34 -5.67 -3.71
CA TYR A 20 -3.96 -6.11 -2.46
C TYR A 20 -4.65 -4.97 -1.73
N ILE A 21 -3.97 -3.83 -1.57
CA ILE A 21 -4.52 -2.66 -0.89
C ILE A 21 -5.79 -2.16 -1.58
N ARG A 22 -5.78 -2.11 -2.91
CA ARG A 22 -6.92 -1.63 -3.68
C ARG A 22 -8.11 -2.60 -3.68
N LEU A 23 -7.83 -3.89 -3.52
CA LEU A 23 -8.86 -4.94 -3.53
C LEU A 23 -9.44 -5.26 -2.16
N ARG A 24 -8.67 -5.11 -1.08
CA ARG A 24 -9.05 -5.65 0.24
C ARG A 24 -10.40 -5.17 0.76
N TYR A 25 -10.84 -3.97 0.41
CA TYR A 25 -12.13 -3.42 0.83
C TYR A 25 -13.06 -3.13 -0.34
N ALA A 26 -12.74 -3.65 -1.52
CA ALA A 26 -13.60 -3.51 -2.69
C ALA A 26 -14.90 -4.30 -2.49
N ASP A 27 -16.01 -3.71 -2.95
CA ASP A 27 -17.28 -4.43 -2.93
C ASP A 27 -17.35 -5.44 -4.10
N HIS A 28 -18.48 -6.13 -4.24
CA HIS A 28 -18.64 -7.15 -5.28
C HIS A 28 -18.57 -6.58 -6.71
N ALA A 29 -18.76 -5.28 -6.87
CA ALA A 29 -18.62 -4.59 -8.17
C ALA A 29 -17.22 -4.02 -8.38
N GLY A 30 -16.30 -4.24 -7.43
CA GLY A 30 -14.93 -3.74 -7.51
C GLY A 30 -14.81 -2.27 -7.12
N MET A 31 -15.81 -1.69 -6.44
CA MET A 31 -15.81 -0.28 -6.07
C MET A 31 -15.13 -0.09 -4.71
N VAL A 32 -14.36 0.99 -4.60
CA VAL A 32 -13.61 1.36 -3.40
C VAL A 32 -13.76 2.84 -3.13
N GLU A 33 -13.50 3.24 -1.90
CA GLU A 33 -13.62 4.63 -1.47
C GLU A 33 -12.23 5.20 -1.16
N CYS A 34 -11.95 6.39 -1.68
CA CYS A 34 -10.71 7.11 -1.36
C CYS A 34 -10.64 7.38 0.14
N PHE A 35 -9.55 6.99 0.76
CA PHE A 35 -9.37 7.11 2.20
C PHE A 35 -9.41 8.56 2.68
N THR A 36 -8.93 9.51 1.87
CA THR A 36 -8.79 10.90 2.28
C THR A 36 -9.92 11.82 1.82
N CYS A 37 -10.63 11.52 0.72
CA CYS A 37 -11.72 12.40 0.25
C CYS A 37 -13.08 11.72 0.11
N GLY A 38 -13.15 10.40 0.21
CA GLY A 38 -14.38 9.66 0.12
C GLY A 38 -14.90 9.40 -1.30
N HIS A 39 -14.20 9.85 -2.33
CA HIS A 39 -14.58 9.58 -3.71
C HIS A 39 -14.61 8.08 -3.97
N VAL A 40 -15.68 7.61 -4.60
CA VAL A 40 -15.88 6.19 -4.91
C VAL A 40 -15.56 5.94 -6.38
N ASP A 41 -14.75 4.91 -6.65
CA ASP A 41 -14.39 4.52 -8.00
C ASP A 41 -14.00 3.04 -8.01
N HIS A 42 -13.83 2.49 -9.21
CA HIS A 42 -13.38 1.11 -9.36
C HIS A 42 -11.90 0.99 -8.91
N TYR A 43 -11.55 -0.14 -8.29
CA TYR A 43 -10.18 -0.34 -7.75
C TYR A 43 -9.08 -0.20 -8.80
N LYS A 44 -9.39 -0.39 -10.09
CA LYS A 44 -8.42 -0.22 -11.18
C LYS A 44 -8.09 1.24 -11.47
N ASN A 45 -8.94 2.17 -11.03
CA ASN A 45 -8.81 3.60 -11.32
C ASN A 45 -8.24 4.41 -10.16
N VAL A 46 -7.84 3.77 -9.08
CA VAL A 46 -7.31 4.43 -7.90
C VAL A 46 -5.88 3.96 -7.63
N ASP A 47 -5.21 4.63 -6.70
CA ASP A 47 -3.85 4.30 -6.31
C ASP A 47 -3.80 3.72 -4.89
N ALA A 48 -2.70 3.07 -4.57
CA ALA A 48 -2.34 2.72 -3.21
C ALA A 48 -1.46 3.86 -2.69
N GLY A 49 -2.03 4.74 -1.88
CA GLY A 49 -1.35 5.93 -1.39
C GLY A 49 -0.63 5.67 -0.07
N HIS A 50 0.64 6.04 0.01
CA HIS A 50 1.47 5.85 1.20
C HIS A 50 1.39 7.07 2.11
N PHE A 51 1.14 6.86 3.41
CA PHE A 51 1.21 7.94 4.40
C PHE A 51 2.66 8.35 4.63
N GLN A 52 3.51 7.41 5.05
CA GLN A 52 4.96 7.60 5.04
C GLN A 52 5.51 7.12 3.70
N SER A 53 6.39 7.91 3.07
CA SER A 53 6.80 7.67 1.70
C SER A 53 7.51 6.33 1.49
N ARG A 54 7.54 5.87 0.24
CA ARG A 54 8.17 4.59 -0.14
C ARG A 54 9.66 4.50 0.12
N LYS A 55 10.33 5.62 0.42
CA LYS A 55 11.75 5.57 0.76
C LYS A 55 12.00 4.89 2.12
N HIS A 56 10.98 4.77 2.97
CA HIS A 56 11.07 4.17 4.30
C HIS A 56 10.65 2.70 4.24
N TYR A 57 11.61 1.80 4.22
CA TYR A 57 11.31 0.36 4.12
C TYR A 57 10.48 -0.18 5.29
N ALA A 58 10.65 0.39 6.49
CA ALA A 58 9.91 -0.05 7.67
C ALA A 58 8.39 0.11 7.51
N THR A 59 7.94 1.04 6.66
CA THR A 59 6.52 1.32 6.46
C THR A 59 6.05 1.11 5.02
N ARG A 60 6.96 0.87 4.09
CA ARG A 60 6.65 0.77 2.65
C ARG A 60 5.57 -0.28 2.36
N TRP A 61 5.62 -1.41 3.04
CA TRP A 61 4.66 -2.50 2.86
C TRP A 61 3.87 -2.79 4.15
N ASN A 62 3.62 -1.76 4.92
CA ASN A 62 2.82 -1.82 6.12
C ASN A 62 1.36 -1.54 5.75
N GLU A 63 0.45 -2.45 6.10
CA GLU A 63 -0.95 -2.37 5.68
C GLU A 63 -1.70 -1.19 6.27
N ASP A 64 -1.24 -0.64 7.39
CA ASP A 64 -1.83 0.57 7.95
C ASP A 64 -1.32 1.84 7.28
N ASN A 65 -0.11 1.78 6.72
CA ASN A 65 0.55 2.93 6.09
C ASN A 65 0.07 3.18 4.65
N VAL A 66 -0.65 2.24 4.07
CA VAL A 66 -1.01 2.27 2.65
C VAL A 66 -2.52 2.07 2.51
N GLN A 67 -3.19 3.06 1.94
CA GLN A 67 -4.65 3.07 1.79
C GLN A 67 -5.02 3.46 0.36
N VAL A 68 -6.24 3.14 -0.03
CA VAL A 68 -6.77 3.58 -1.33
C VAL A 68 -6.84 5.11 -1.33
N GLN A 69 -6.28 5.71 -2.38
CA GLN A 69 -6.46 7.14 -2.66
C GLN A 69 -6.80 7.34 -4.12
N CYS A 70 -7.75 8.25 -4.40
CA CYS A 70 -8.01 8.64 -5.77
C CYS A 70 -6.77 9.36 -6.33
N LYS A 71 -6.65 9.40 -7.64
CA LYS A 71 -5.48 10.03 -8.30
C LYS A 71 -5.31 11.49 -7.92
N LYS A 72 -6.42 12.20 -7.73
CA LYS A 72 -6.41 13.60 -7.33
C LYS A 72 -5.72 13.79 -5.97
N CYS A 73 -6.13 13.02 -4.96
CA CYS A 73 -5.53 13.09 -3.64
C CYS A 73 -4.07 12.63 -3.65
N ASN A 74 -3.78 11.51 -4.32
CA ASN A 74 -2.45 10.93 -4.33
C ASN A 74 -1.44 11.72 -5.15
N MET A 75 -1.85 12.19 -6.35
CA MET A 75 -0.93 12.82 -7.29
C MET A 75 -0.92 14.35 -7.21
N TYR A 76 -2.09 14.97 -7.19
CA TYR A 76 -2.18 16.43 -7.30
C TYR A 76 -2.11 17.15 -5.95
N TYR A 77 -2.57 16.50 -4.88
CA TYR A 77 -2.57 17.10 -3.54
C TYR A 77 -1.50 16.51 -2.61
N GLY A 78 -0.44 15.93 -3.20
CA GLY A 78 0.71 15.43 -2.44
C GLY A 78 0.37 14.35 -1.42
N GLY A 79 -0.70 13.55 -1.67
CA GLY A 79 -1.11 12.49 -0.75
C GLY A 79 -2.04 12.96 0.35
N GLU A 80 -2.41 14.26 0.40
CA GLU A 80 -3.33 14.80 1.40
C GLU A 80 -2.93 14.45 2.83
N GLN A 81 -1.69 14.70 3.18
CA GLN A 81 -1.07 14.21 4.42
C GLN A 81 -1.82 14.60 5.70
N PHE A 82 -2.35 15.81 5.77
CA PHE A 82 -3.11 16.24 6.95
C PHE A 82 -4.40 15.42 7.11
N LYS A 83 -5.17 15.28 6.04
CA LYS A 83 -6.39 14.48 6.04
C LYS A 83 -6.10 13.00 6.29
N TYR A 84 -4.99 12.52 5.74
CA TYR A 84 -4.56 11.14 5.91
C TYR A 84 -4.30 10.86 7.41
N ALA A 85 -3.55 11.73 8.07
CA ALA A 85 -3.26 11.62 9.50
C ALA A 85 -4.54 11.66 10.34
N GLU A 86 -5.48 12.56 10.01
CA GLU A 86 -6.77 12.64 10.71
C GLU A 86 -7.56 11.35 10.59
N LYS A 87 -7.63 10.76 9.39
CA LYS A 87 -8.36 9.51 9.15
C LYS A 87 -7.73 8.32 9.85
N LEU A 88 -6.40 8.26 9.90
CA LEU A 88 -5.69 7.21 10.63
C LEU A 88 -5.89 7.32 12.14
N GLY A 89 -6.07 8.54 12.64
CA GLY A 89 -6.07 8.85 14.05
C GLY A 89 -4.67 9.15 14.56
N LYS A 90 -4.61 9.99 15.58
CA LYS A 90 -3.35 10.51 16.12
C LYS A 90 -2.36 9.40 16.51
N GLU A 91 -2.84 8.41 17.26
CA GLU A 91 -1.99 7.32 17.74
C GLU A 91 -1.37 6.51 16.58
N LYS A 92 -2.18 6.14 15.59
CA LYS A 92 -1.72 5.37 14.45
C LYS A 92 -0.77 6.20 13.59
N ALA A 93 -1.08 7.46 13.35
CA ALA A 93 -0.23 8.35 12.57
C ALA A 93 1.15 8.53 13.22
N GLU A 94 1.18 8.72 14.54
CA GLU A 94 2.43 8.84 15.29
C GLU A 94 3.23 7.53 15.29
N GLU A 95 2.56 6.39 15.43
CA GLU A 95 3.19 5.07 15.36
C GLU A 95 3.87 4.86 14.01
N LEU A 96 3.17 5.15 12.92
CA LEU A 96 3.72 5.01 11.58
C LEU A 96 4.90 5.96 11.35
N TRP A 97 4.81 7.19 11.88
CA TRP A 97 5.91 8.13 11.79
C TRP A 97 7.15 7.58 12.51
N ARG A 98 6.99 7.05 13.73
CA ARG A 98 8.10 6.45 14.48
C ARG A 98 8.71 5.26 13.74
N LEU A 99 7.85 4.36 13.24
CA LEU A 99 8.29 3.19 12.47
C LEU A 99 9.07 3.60 11.23
N SER A 100 8.65 4.67 10.55
CA SER A 100 9.32 5.13 9.33
C SER A 100 10.78 5.53 9.57
N HIS A 101 11.11 5.90 10.80
CA HIS A 101 12.48 6.30 11.17
C HIS A 101 13.35 5.11 11.58
N GLU A 102 12.81 3.91 11.68
CA GLU A 102 13.58 2.73 11.98
C GLU A 102 14.34 2.26 10.74
N THR A 103 15.62 1.95 10.92
CA THR A 103 16.43 1.36 9.85
C THR A 103 16.23 -0.15 9.90
N ILE A 104 15.57 -0.70 8.90
CA ILE A 104 15.40 -2.15 8.78
C ILE A 104 16.07 -2.65 7.51
N LYS A 105 16.52 -3.89 7.56
CA LYS A 105 17.06 -4.58 6.39
C LYS A 105 16.13 -5.73 6.06
N ILE A 106 15.67 -5.77 4.82
CA ILE A 106 14.82 -6.84 4.32
C ILE A 106 15.66 -7.62 3.31
N SER A 107 15.83 -8.92 3.55
CA SER A 107 16.60 -9.78 2.65
C SER A 107 15.80 -10.07 1.36
N ASP A 108 16.50 -10.50 0.32
CA ASP A 108 15.86 -10.94 -0.91
C ASP A 108 14.91 -12.11 -0.66
N TYR A 109 15.28 -13.00 0.26
CA TYR A 109 14.42 -14.12 0.66
C TYR A 109 13.12 -13.61 1.28
N GLU A 110 13.20 -12.64 2.19
CA GLU A 110 12.03 -12.03 2.82
C GLU A 110 11.14 -11.33 1.78
N LEU A 111 11.75 -10.63 0.82
CA LEU A 111 10.99 -9.99 -0.26
C LEU A 111 10.23 -11.03 -1.08
N ARG A 112 10.85 -12.16 -1.41
CA ARG A 112 10.18 -13.25 -2.15
C ARG A 112 9.03 -13.85 -1.36
N GLU A 113 9.21 -14.04 -0.06
CA GLU A 113 8.13 -14.54 0.80
C GLU A 113 6.95 -13.57 0.85
N MET A 114 7.22 -12.28 0.98
CA MET A 114 6.17 -11.26 0.99
C MET A 114 5.42 -11.22 -0.35
N ILE A 115 6.14 -11.32 -1.47
CA ILE A 115 5.52 -11.38 -2.81
C ILE A 115 4.55 -12.56 -2.87
N GLU A 116 4.98 -13.75 -2.47
CA GLU A 116 4.13 -14.93 -2.48
C GLU A 116 2.91 -14.79 -1.56
N LEU A 117 3.12 -14.23 -0.36
CA LEU A 117 2.03 -13.98 0.58
C LEU A 117 0.96 -13.09 -0.04
N TYR A 118 1.36 -11.97 -0.64
CA TYR A 118 0.40 -11.02 -1.21
C TYR A 118 -0.23 -11.53 -2.51
N LYS A 119 0.48 -12.33 -3.30
CA LYS A 119 -0.12 -13.06 -4.43
C LYS A 119 -1.26 -13.96 -3.97
N GLN A 120 -1.07 -14.68 -2.88
CA GLN A 120 -2.08 -15.56 -2.30
C GLN A 120 -3.29 -14.76 -1.79
N LYS A 121 -3.03 -13.66 -1.08
CA LYS A 121 -4.10 -12.79 -0.57
C LYS A 121 -4.93 -12.18 -1.70
N VAL A 122 -4.27 -11.73 -2.76
CA VAL A 122 -4.95 -11.17 -3.94
C VAL A 122 -5.81 -12.25 -4.61
N LYS A 123 -5.25 -13.44 -4.78
CA LYS A 123 -5.98 -14.57 -5.39
C LYS A 123 -7.26 -14.90 -4.61
N GLN A 124 -7.18 -14.93 -3.29
CA GLN A 124 -8.34 -15.16 -2.43
C GLN A 124 -9.41 -14.08 -2.61
N LEU A 125 -9.00 -12.82 -2.69
CA LEU A 125 -9.92 -11.71 -2.89
C LEU A 125 -10.58 -11.76 -4.27
N GLU A 126 -9.86 -12.16 -5.30
CA GLU A 126 -10.38 -12.26 -6.67
C GLU A 126 -11.35 -13.40 -6.88
N THR A 127 -11.30 -14.41 -6.01
CA THR A 127 -12.17 -15.60 -6.12
C THR A 127 -13.44 -15.54 -5.24
N GLN A 128 -13.61 -14.47 -4.51
CA GLN A 128 -14.81 -14.26 -3.66
C GLN A 128 -15.99 -13.69 -4.46
#